data_89002a4cc48a4693ff5d8ae616c985a7
#
_entry.id   89002a4cc48a4693ff5d8ae616c985a7
#
_cell.length_a   1.000
_cell.length_b   1.000
_cell.length_c   1.000
_cell.angle_alpha   90.00
_cell.angle_beta   90.00
_cell.angle_gamma   90.00
#
_symmetry.space_group_name_H-M   'P 1'
#
loop_
_entity.id
_entity.type
_entity.pdbx_description
1 polymer ?
#
loop_
_entity_poly.entity_id
_entity_poly.type
_entity_poly.pdbx_seq_one_letter_code
_entity_poly.pdbx_strand_id
1 'polypeptide(L)'
;MAEDFGAQPNSPQIACLQGLRTSDVVVLLLGEHYGFVPPNSTLSATHQEYREARETKPVLAFVQEGISPGPEQAAFIAEVQAWEGGLFRGGFVNADDLQDSVTRALHDVTLANATGPVDEKEMAARALAMLPAEGRNHVTSAMLGLVIVGGPKQRILRPAQLEDQTLVERLEQSALYGKQRLFDRSIGTTSSLDGADLVVRQERGASIRLTEHGSVVVRIPLDEPRSQGRGMDYMSGMVIVEESVQHRLGVALDFAAETIDHIDSTQRLTHLIIAARLAGVEHRGWRTQAQHAASPNSVQMGMGGERERLPVILMARRAALSLDRNALIEDILVPLRRQFPSAT
;
A
#
# COMPACT_ATOMS: atom_id res chain seq x y z
N MET A 1 -11.12 27.11 -22.60
CA MET A 1 -9.95 26.42 -22.00
C MET A 1 -8.67 27.24 -22.07
N ALA A 2 -8.30 27.86 -23.17
CA ALA A 2 -7.20 28.85 -23.10
C ALA A 2 -7.53 30.09 -22.23
N GLU A 3 -8.79 30.29 -21.93
CA GLU A 3 -9.34 31.40 -21.11
C GLU A 3 -9.12 31.17 -19.60
N ASP A 4 -8.87 29.93 -19.17
CA ASP A 4 -8.61 29.55 -17.76
C ASP A 4 -7.13 29.71 -17.36
N PHE A 5 -6.24 29.86 -18.33
CA PHE A 5 -4.85 30.22 -18.07
C PHE A 5 -4.79 31.74 -17.86
N GLY A 6 -4.56 32.19 -16.62
CA GLY A 6 -4.35 33.60 -16.33
C GLY A 6 -3.30 34.24 -17.24
N ALA A 7 -3.16 35.57 -17.25
CA ALA A 7 -2.24 36.30 -18.13
C ALA A 7 -0.81 35.73 -18.07
N GLN A 8 -0.38 35.07 -19.14
CA GLN A 8 0.96 34.46 -19.26
C GLN A 8 1.73 35.16 -20.40
N PRO A 9 3.07 35.28 -20.27
CA PRO A 9 3.90 35.92 -21.30
C PRO A 9 4.05 35.09 -22.59
N ASN A 10 3.57 33.81 -22.58
CA ASN A 10 3.70 32.87 -23.66
C ASN A 10 2.46 32.92 -24.60
N SER A 11 2.62 32.51 -25.87
CA SER A 11 1.47 32.35 -26.76
C SER A 11 0.50 31.28 -26.19
N PRO A 12 -0.82 31.43 -26.46
CA PRO A 12 -1.83 30.45 -25.99
C PRO A 12 -1.48 29.00 -26.35
N GLN A 13 -0.88 28.78 -27.50
CA GLN A 13 -0.45 27.45 -27.95
C GLN A 13 0.66 26.87 -27.07
N ILE A 14 1.65 27.67 -26.67
CA ILE A 14 2.73 27.25 -25.78
C ILE A 14 2.17 26.93 -24.39
N ALA A 15 1.24 27.72 -23.88
CA ALA A 15 0.59 27.49 -22.60
C ALA A 15 -0.20 26.17 -22.60
N CYS A 16 -0.96 25.86 -23.66
CA CYS A 16 -1.69 24.61 -23.83
C CYS A 16 -0.73 23.40 -23.86
N LEU A 17 0.37 23.49 -24.62
CA LEU A 17 1.38 22.40 -24.68
C LEU A 17 2.10 22.21 -23.35
N GLN A 18 2.34 23.28 -22.58
CA GLN A 18 2.89 23.16 -21.22
C GLN A 18 1.91 22.45 -20.26
N GLY A 19 0.63 22.85 -20.30
CA GLY A 19 -0.44 22.17 -19.56
C GLY A 19 -0.54 20.68 -19.92
N LEU A 20 -0.46 20.37 -21.22
CA LEU A 20 -0.45 19.01 -21.72
C LEU A 20 0.74 18.20 -21.15
N ARG A 21 1.95 18.79 -21.15
CA ARG A 21 3.17 18.11 -20.66
C ARG A 21 3.15 17.82 -19.17
N THR A 22 2.45 18.61 -18.38
CA THR A 22 2.32 18.45 -16.93
C THR A 22 1.11 17.60 -16.50
N SER A 23 0.21 17.27 -17.44
CA SER A 23 -0.95 16.40 -17.14
C SER A 23 -0.56 14.93 -17.10
N ASP A 24 -1.27 14.11 -16.32
CA ASP A 24 -1.09 12.66 -16.25
C ASP A 24 -1.94 11.92 -17.30
N VAL A 25 -3.06 12.51 -17.71
CA VAL A 25 -4.04 11.95 -18.66
C VAL A 25 -4.57 13.08 -19.53
N VAL A 26 -4.82 12.80 -20.80
CA VAL A 26 -5.42 13.73 -21.74
C VAL A 26 -6.82 13.25 -22.12
N VAL A 27 -7.81 14.12 -22.00
CA VAL A 27 -9.18 13.89 -22.48
C VAL A 27 -9.34 14.62 -23.81
N LEU A 28 -9.55 13.88 -24.89
CA LEU A 28 -9.76 14.40 -26.23
C LEU A 28 -11.25 14.31 -26.59
N LEU A 29 -11.85 15.48 -26.90
CA LEU A 29 -13.24 15.56 -27.33
C LEU A 29 -13.31 15.96 -28.81
N LEU A 30 -13.96 15.15 -29.63
CA LEU A 30 -14.09 15.34 -31.07
C LEU A 30 -15.58 15.53 -31.41
N GLY A 31 -15.92 16.76 -31.81
CA GLY A 31 -17.22 17.12 -32.35
C GLY A 31 -17.16 17.28 -33.87
N GLU A 32 -18.12 18.03 -34.42
CA GLU A 32 -18.29 18.25 -35.86
C GLU A 32 -17.18 19.10 -36.51
N HIS A 33 -16.56 20.01 -35.72
CA HIS A 33 -15.64 21.03 -36.26
C HIS A 33 -14.17 20.63 -35.98
N TYR A 34 -13.32 20.82 -37.03
CA TYR A 34 -11.88 20.52 -36.93
C TYR A 34 -11.11 21.49 -36.02
N GLY A 35 -11.68 22.68 -35.79
CA GLY A 35 -11.08 23.72 -34.98
C GLY A 35 -10.11 24.62 -35.72
N PHE A 36 -9.47 25.54 -34.98
CA PHE A 36 -8.57 26.54 -35.51
C PHE A 36 -7.24 25.97 -35.97
N VAL A 37 -6.85 26.30 -37.23
CA VAL A 37 -5.54 25.96 -37.77
C VAL A 37 -4.63 27.20 -37.67
N PRO A 38 -3.52 27.14 -36.91
CA PRO A 38 -2.58 28.24 -36.79
C PRO A 38 -1.93 28.62 -38.15
N PRO A 39 -1.57 29.89 -38.40
CA PRO A 39 -1.02 30.32 -39.68
C PRO A 39 0.22 29.57 -40.18
N ASN A 40 0.99 29.00 -39.28
CA ASN A 40 2.23 28.27 -39.57
C ASN A 40 2.07 26.77 -39.46
N SER A 41 0.86 26.22 -39.51
CA SER A 41 0.55 24.82 -39.37
C SER A 41 -0.44 24.35 -40.44
N THR A 42 -0.39 23.03 -40.72
CA THR A 42 -1.41 22.34 -41.53
C THR A 42 -2.41 21.60 -40.66
N LEU A 43 -2.20 21.58 -39.33
CA LEU A 43 -3.03 20.87 -38.36
C LEU A 43 -3.69 21.85 -37.40
N SER A 44 -4.91 21.54 -36.94
CA SER A 44 -5.54 22.29 -35.88
C SER A 44 -4.76 22.15 -34.53
N ALA A 45 -4.96 23.13 -33.64
CA ALA A 45 -4.31 23.10 -32.33
C ALA A 45 -4.61 21.80 -31.59
N THR A 46 -5.87 21.35 -31.55
CA THR A 46 -6.29 20.09 -30.92
C THR A 46 -5.64 18.86 -31.55
N HIS A 47 -5.46 18.86 -32.88
CA HIS A 47 -4.80 17.75 -33.57
C HIS A 47 -3.29 17.69 -33.24
N GLN A 48 -2.63 18.86 -33.09
CA GLN A 48 -1.23 18.92 -32.64
C GLN A 48 -1.07 18.41 -31.21
N GLU A 49 -1.94 18.88 -30.30
CA GLU A 49 -1.98 18.39 -28.89
C GLU A 49 -2.17 16.89 -28.83
N TYR A 50 -3.08 16.32 -29.61
CA TYR A 50 -3.28 14.87 -29.69
C TYR A 50 -2.03 14.13 -30.15
N ARG A 51 -1.36 14.61 -31.21
CA ARG A 51 -0.15 13.95 -31.71
C ARG A 51 1.01 13.99 -30.72
N GLU A 52 1.15 15.07 -29.95
CA GLU A 52 2.15 15.16 -28.89
C GLU A 52 1.78 14.25 -27.70
N ALA A 53 0.51 14.22 -27.31
CA ALA A 53 0.05 13.44 -26.17
C ALA A 53 0.15 11.93 -26.40
N ARG A 54 -0.27 11.44 -27.58
CA ARG A 54 -0.41 10.01 -27.87
C ARG A 54 0.87 9.19 -27.72
N GLU A 55 2.03 9.83 -27.85
CA GLU A 55 3.33 9.16 -27.77
C GLU A 55 3.82 9.02 -26.33
N THR A 56 3.30 9.83 -25.41
CA THR A 56 3.85 9.95 -24.06
C THR A 56 2.85 9.72 -22.94
N LYS A 57 1.55 9.76 -23.22
CA LYS A 57 0.48 9.78 -22.19
C LYS A 57 -0.73 8.97 -22.61
N PRO A 58 -1.52 8.47 -21.62
CA PRO A 58 -2.86 7.94 -21.90
C PRO A 58 -3.76 9.05 -22.48
N VAL A 59 -4.42 8.77 -23.61
CA VAL A 59 -5.41 9.65 -24.22
C VAL A 59 -6.77 8.98 -24.19
N LEU A 60 -7.76 9.61 -23.57
CA LEU A 60 -9.15 9.20 -23.54
C LEU A 60 -9.90 9.97 -24.63
N ALA A 61 -10.24 9.33 -25.73
CA ALA A 61 -10.87 9.96 -26.87
C ALA A 61 -12.39 9.71 -26.88
N PHE A 62 -13.18 10.77 -26.98
CA PHE A 62 -14.62 10.74 -27.09
C PHE A 62 -15.06 11.43 -28.37
N VAL A 63 -15.85 10.73 -29.17
CA VAL A 63 -16.36 11.22 -30.44
C VAL A 63 -17.87 11.44 -30.34
N GLN A 64 -18.31 12.63 -30.70
CA GLN A 64 -19.75 12.95 -30.72
C GLN A 64 -20.45 12.12 -31.80
N GLU A 65 -21.55 11.51 -31.44
CA GLU A 65 -22.39 10.71 -32.35
C GLU A 65 -23.41 11.59 -33.09
N GLY A 66 -23.82 11.14 -34.28
CA GLY A 66 -24.85 11.85 -35.08
C GLY A 66 -24.37 13.15 -35.74
N ILE A 67 -23.07 13.41 -35.85
CA ILE A 67 -22.47 14.56 -36.50
C ILE A 67 -22.19 14.31 -37.99
N SER A 68 -22.04 15.40 -38.77
CA SER A 68 -21.61 15.35 -40.17
C SER A 68 -20.30 16.14 -40.34
N PRO A 69 -19.14 15.51 -39.94
CA PRO A 69 -17.87 16.21 -39.92
C PRO A 69 -17.39 16.56 -41.35
N GLY A 70 -16.75 17.72 -41.50
CA GLY A 70 -16.04 18.08 -42.74
C GLY A 70 -14.86 17.16 -42.99
N PRO A 71 -14.25 17.21 -44.23
CA PRO A 71 -13.20 16.25 -44.64
C PRO A 71 -12.00 16.19 -43.69
N GLU A 72 -11.56 17.32 -43.17
CA GLU A 72 -10.41 17.42 -42.25
C GLU A 72 -10.72 16.81 -40.89
N GLN A 73 -11.92 17.05 -40.35
CA GLN A 73 -12.38 16.47 -39.09
C GLN A 73 -12.62 14.96 -39.23
N ALA A 74 -13.21 14.53 -40.33
CA ALA A 74 -13.40 13.10 -40.61
C ALA A 74 -12.07 12.36 -40.69
N ALA A 75 -11.04 12.95 -41.32
CA ALA A 75 -9.69 12.39 -41.38
C ALA A 75 -9.06 12.32 -39.99
N PHE A 76 -9.23 13.35 -39.14
CA PHE A 76 -8.72 13.34 -37.78
C PHE A 76 -9.43 12.28 -36.91
N ILE A 77 -10.74 12.16 -36.99
CA ILE A 77 -11.50 11.10 -36.30
C ILE A 77 -11.01 9.71 -36.76
N ALA A 78 -10.81 9.53 -38.06
CA ALA A 78 -10.27 8.28 -38.60
C ALA A 78 -8.84 7.96 -38.09
N GLU A 79 -7.96 8.99 -37.98
CA GLU A 79 -6.62 8.84 -37.40
C GLU A 79 -6.70 8.36 -35.94
N VAL A 80 -7.57 9.00 -35.15
CA VAL A 80 -7.79 8.64 -33.73
C VAL A 80 -8.38 7.22 -33.61
N GLN A 81 -9.27 6.85 -34.53
CA GLN A 81 -9.90 5.52 -34.53
C GLN A 81 -8.98 4.40 -35.04
N ALA A 82 -8.02 4.69 -35.89
CA ALA A 82 -7.09 3.71 -36.47
C ALA A 82 -5.93 3.35 -35.52
N TRP A 83 -5.68 4.13 -34.47
CA TRP A 83 -4.55 3.88 -33.59
C TRP A 83 -4.80 2.70 -32.63
N GLU A 84 -3.97 1.66 -32.74
CA GLU A 84 -4.12 0.40 -31.99
C GLU A 84 -3.55 0.45 -30.57
N GLY A 85 -2.81 1.47 -30.22
CA GLY A 85 -1.99 1.57 -29.02
C GLY A 85 -2.70 2.09 -27.75
N GLY A 86 -3.82 1.53 -27.35
CA GLY A 86 -4.30 1.71 -25.95
C GLY A 86 -5.22 2.90 -25.68
N LEU A 87 -5.98 3.34 -26.63
CA LEU A 87 -7.01 4.37 -26.45
C LEU A 87 -8.32 3.79 -25.88
N PHE A 88 -8.79 4.40 -24.79
CA PHE A 88 -10.18 4.27 -24.38
C PHE A 88 -11.02 5.14 -25.33
N ARG A 89 -11.93 4.53 -26.09
CA ARG A 89 -12.83 5.20 -27.03
C ARG A 89 -14.24 5.13 -26.51
N GLY A 90 -14.91 6.27 -26.48
CA GLY A 90 -16.34 6.36 -26.18
C GLY A 90 -17.03 7.23 -27.21
N GLY A 91 -18.28 6.92 -27.52
CA GLY A 91 -19.20 7.84 -28.17
C GLY A 91 -19.98 8.64 -27.12
N PHE A 92 -20.50 9.80 -27.47
CA PHE A 92 -21.43 10.56 -26.64
C PHE A 92 -22.45 11.32 -27.52
N VAL A 93 -23.65 11.46 -27.00
CA VAL A 93 -24.73 12.17 -27.72
C VAL A 93 -24.94 13.55 -27.14
N ASN A 94 -24.82 13.72 -25.85
CA ASN A 94 -25.04 14.99 -25.14
C ASN A 94 -24.05 15.14 -23.97
N ALA A 95 -24.13 16.29 -23.26
CA ALA A 95 -23.20 16.64 -22.19
C ALA A 95 -23.27 15.67 -20.98
N ASP A 96 -24.46 15.20 -20.62
CA ASP A 96 -24.63 14.30 -19.47
C ASP A 96 -24.01 12.92 -19.77
N ASP A 97 -24.25 12.40 -20.99
CA ASP A 97 -23.66 11.16 -21.46
C ASP A 97 -22.12 11.26 -21.56
N LEU A 98 -21.60 12.41 -22.00
CA LEU A 98 -20.16 12.69 -22.00
C LEU A 98 -19.59 12.67 -20.57
N GLN A 99 -20.26 13.33 -19.63
CA GLN A 99 -19.83 13.39 -18.23
C GLN A 99 -19.73 11.97 -17.63
N ASP A 100 -20.75 11.14 -17.84
CA ASP A 100 -20.77 9.75 -17.37
C ASP A 100 -19.66 8.92 -18.04
N SER A 101 -19.45 9.10 -19.34
CA SER A 101 -18.44 8.37 -20.10
C SER A 101 -17.01 8.77 -19.70
N VAL A 102 -16.76 10.07 -19.50
CA VAL A 102 -15.45 10.56 -19.01
C VAL A 102 -15.20 10.07 -17.58
N THR A 103 -16.22 10.13 -16.70
CA THR A 103 -16.07 9.66 -15.31
C THR A 103 -15.71 8.18 -15.25
N ARG A 104 -16.40 7.34 -16.04
CA ARG A 104 -16.07 5.90 -16.14
C ARG A 104 -14.67 5.67 -16.67
N ALA A 105 -14.28 6.34 -17.76
CA ALA A 105 -12.96 6.16 -18.36
C ALA A 105 -11.82 6.62 -17.43
N LEU A 106 -11.99 7.71 -16.68
CA LEU A 106 -11.02 8.14 -15.66
C LEU A 106 -10.92 7.14 -14.52
N HIS A 107 -12.04 6.55 -14.10
CA HIS A 107 -12.03 5.47 -13.12
C HIS A 107 -11.27 4.23 -13.63
N ASP A 108 -11.53 3.84 -14.89
CA ASP A 108 -10.84 2.69 -15.53
C ASP A 108 -9.33 2.94 -15.67
N VAL A 109 -8.90 4.17 -16.01
CA VAL A 109 -7.48 4.55 -16.00
C VAL A 109 -6.89 4.46 -14.60
N THR A 110 -7.62 4.89 -13.59
CA THR A 110 -7.18 4.79 -12.20
C THR A 110 -7.00 3.33 -11.79
N LEU A 111 -7.95 2.45 -12.15
CA LEU A 111 -7.85 1.01 -11.93
C LEU A 111 -6.70 0.38 -12.73
N ALA A 112 -6.54 0.75 -14.01
CA ALA A 112 -5.46 0.25 -14.85
C ALA A 112 -4.09 0.66 -14.32
N ASN A 113 -3.94 1.89 -13.83
CA ASN A 113 -2.71 2.36 -13.17
C ASN A 113 -2.47 1.65 -11.84
N ALA A 114 -3.54 1.31 -11.10
CA ALA A 114 -3.46 0.50 -9.90
C ALA A 114 -3.04 -0.95 -10.20
N THR A 115 -3.36 -1.46 -11.40
CA THR A 115 -2.92 -2.78 -11.88
C THR A 115 -1.61 -2.73 -12.69
N GLY A 116 -0.93 -1.56 -12.72
CA GLY A 116 0.36 -1.36 -13.39
C GLY A 116 1.43 -2.34 -12.92
N PRO A 117 2.57 -2.46 -13.62
CA PRO A 117 3.61 -3.41 -13.25
C PRO A 117 4.07 -3.15 -11.82
N VAL A 118 3.93 -4.18 -11.00
CA VAL A 118 4.35 -4.14 -9.58
C VAL A 118 5.84 -4.46 -9.54
N ASP A 119 6.64 -3.53 -9.05
CA ASP A 119 8.06 -3.76 -8.81
C ASP A 119 8.25 -4.44 -7.45
N GLU A 120 8.31 -5.77 -7.47
CA GLU A 120 8.51 -6.59 -6.27
C GLU A 120 9.80 -6.22 -5.52
N LYS A 121 10.88 -5.91 -6.24
CA LYS A 121 12.17 -5.57 -5.62
C LYS A 121 12.10 -4.24 -4.89
N GLU A 122 11.47 -3.25 -5.49
CA GLU A 122 11.25 -1.94 -4.86
C GLU A 122 10.36 -2.08 -3.62
N MET A 123 9.25 -2.82 -3.73
CA MET A 123 8.35 -3.07 -2.61
C MET A 123 9.05 -3.82 -1.47
N ALA A 124 9.84 -4.85 -1.78
CA ALA A 124 10.63 -5.59 -0.79
C ALA A 124 11.67 -4.70 -0.10
N ALA A 125 12.37 -3.86 -0.87
CA ALA A 125 13.33 -2.89 -0.31
C ALA A 125 12.65 -1.90 0.64
N ARG A 126 11.47 -1.37 0.29
CA ARG A 126 10.67 -0.53 1.19
C ARG A 126 10.26 -1.27 2.46
N ALA A 127 9.78 -2.50 2.33
CA ALA A 127 9.36 -3.30 3.47
C ALA A 127 10.53 -3.54 4.44
N LEU A 128 11.71 -3.89 3.92
CA LEU A 128 12.92 -4.09 4.72
C LEU A 128 13.37 -2.81 5.42
N ALA A 129 13.31 -1.66 4.76
CA ALA A 129 13.68 -0.37 5.34
C ALA A 129 12.74 0.05 6.48
N MET A 130 11.49 -0.41 6.48
CA MET A 130 10.50 -0.11 7.52
C MET A 130 10.51 -1.13 8.66
N LEU A 131 11.13 -2.30 8.50
CA LEU A 131 11.25 -3.27 9.59
C LEU A 131 12.02 -2.64 10.75
N PRO A 132 11.46 -2.69 11.98
CA PRO A 132 12.15 -2.17 13.14
C PRO A 132 13.53 -2.78 13.27
N ALA A 133 14.55 -1.92 13.39
CA ALA A 133 15.93 -2.36 13.59
C ALA A 133 16.02 -3.20 14.88
N GLU A 134 16.87 -4.20 14.89
CA GLU A 134 17.24 -4.86 16.15
C GLU A 134 17.88 -3.82 17.05
N GLY A 135 17.19 -3.46 18.13
CA GLY A 135 17.74 -2.56 19.12
C GLY A 135 18.88 -3.29 19.83
N ARG A 136 20.08 -2.75 19.80
CA ARG A 136 21.21 -3.19 20.66
C ARG A 136 20.95 -2.95 22.16
N ASN A 137 19.83 -2.37 22.50
CA ASN A 137 19.40 -2.27 23.87
C ASN A 137 18.93 -3.65 24.29
N HIS A 138 19.43 -4.15 25.42
CA HIS A 138 19.05 -5.37 26.10
C HIS A 138 17.54 -5.41 26.38
N VAL A 139 16.74 -5.51 25.32
CA VAL A 139 15.30 -5.62 25.41
C VAL A 139 15.01 -7.02 25.89
N THR A 140 14.58 -7.10 27.12
CA THR A 140 14.22 -8.35 27.79
C THR A 140 12.98 -9.03 27.21
N SER A 141 12.28 -8.40 26.28
CA SER A 141 11.04 -8.92 25.68
C SER A 141 11.22 -9.23 24.20
N ALA A 142 10.81 -10.43 23.79
CA ALA A 142 10.74 -10.80 22.39
C ALA A 142 9.64 -10.02 21.68
N MET A 143 9.91 -9.57 20.47
CA MET A 143 9.01 -8.74 19.67
C MET A 143 8.82 -9.34 18.28
N LEU A 144 7.57 -9.34 17.80
CA LEU A 144 7.25 -9.55 16.40
C LEU A 144 7.16 -8.18 15.70
N GLY A 145 7.93 -7.98 14.65
CA GLY A 145 7.75 -6.89 13.69
C GLY A 145 7.14 -7.43 12.40
N LEU A 146 6.05 -6.82 11.96
CA LEU A 146 5.38 -7.11 10.70
C LEU A 146 5.25 -5.82 9.91
N VAL A 147 5.61 -5.86 8.63
CA VAL A 147 5.46 -4.75 7.68
C VAL A 147 4.66 -5.22 6.49
N ILE A 148 3.64 -4.49 6.11
CA ILE A 148 2.89 -4.71 4.88
C ILE A 148 3.02 -3.47 4.00
N VAL A 149 3.58 -3.67 2.81
CA VAL A 149 3.76 -2.64 1.79
C VAL A 149 2.88 -2.95 0.61
N GLY A 150 2.03 -2.01 0.25
CA GLY A 150 1.17 -2.15 -0.94
C GLY A 150 1.85 -1.66 -2.22
N GLY A 151 1.47 -2.26 -3.32
CA GLY A 151 1.84 -1.89 -4.68
C GLY A 151 0.65 -1.91 -5.64
N PRO A 152 0.74 -1.15 -6.74
CA PRO A 152 1.83 -0.26 -7.15
C PRO A 152 2.03 0.93 -6.19
N LYS A 153 3.25 1.52 -6.19
CA LYS A 153 3.58 2.66 -5.31
C LYS A 153 2.80 3.90 -5.71
N GLN A 154 1.93 4.35 -4.84
CA GLN A 154 1.14 5.57 -5.02
C GLN A 154 0.78 6.17 -3.68
N ARG A 155 0.38 7.43 -3.66
CA ARG A 155 -0.12 8.08 -2.44
C ARG A 155 -1.56 7.61 -2.18
N ILE A 156 -1.78 6.96 -1.06
CA ILE A 156 -3.09 6.48 -0.59
C ILE A 156 -3.75 7.53 0.31
N LEU A 157 -2.98 8.09 1.23
CA LEU A 157 -3.43 9.11 2.17
C LEU A 157 -2.76 10.46 1.90
N ARG A 158 -3.52 11.53 2.03
CA ARG A 158 -2.98 12.91 2.03
C ARG A 158 -2.43 13.22 3.43
N PRO A 159 -1.46 14.15 3.56
CA PRO A 159 -0.94 14.53 4.88
C PRO A 159 -2.04 14.91 5.87
N ALA A 160 -3.02 15.70 5.46
CA ALA A 160 -4.14 16.10 6.32
C ALA A 160 -5.00 14.92 6.80
N GLN A 161 -5.05 13.81 6.07
CA GLN A 161 -5.77 12.60 6.51
C GLN A 161 -4.98 11.82 7.57
N LEU A 162 -3.65 11.88 7.55
CA LEU A 162 -2.80 11.29 8.60
C LEU A 162 -2.85 12.10 9.90
N GLU A 163 -3.20 13.38 9.83
CA GLU A 163 -3.41 14.26 10.98
C GLU A 163 -4.86 14.23 11.51
N ASP A 164 -5.76 13.55 10.78
CA ASP A 164 -7.18 13.49 11.14
C ASP A 164 -7.39 12.66 12.41
N GLN A 165 -7.97 13.28 13.43
CA GLN A 165 -8.27 12.65 14.70
C GLN A 165 -9.19 11.45 14.56
N THR A 166 -10.10 11.45 13.58
CA THR A 166 -10.98 10.30 13.31
C THR A 166 -10.23 9.05 12.84
N LEU A 167 -9.17 9.22 12.04
CA LEU A 167 -8.30 8.13 11.64
C LEU A 167 -7.51 7.58 12.84
N VAL A 168 -6.95 8.47 13.66
CA VAL A 168 -6.22 8.10 14.89
C VAL A 168 -7.12 7.28 15.81
N GLU A 169 -8.30 7.80 16.16
CA GLU A 169 -9.26 7.13 17.03
C GLU A 169 -9.69 5.76 16.48
N ARG A 170 -9.88 5.67 15.18
CA ARG A 170 -10.23 4.40 14.54
C ARG A 170 -9.11 3.38 14.64
N LEU A 171 -7.85 3.75 14.40
CA LEU A 171 -6.71 2.86 14.57
C LEU A 171 -6.56 2.40 16.02
N GLU A 172 -6.71 3.30 16.98
CA GLU A 172 -6.69 3.00 18.41
C GLU A 172 -7.82 2.05 18.80
N GLN A 173 -9.05 2.32 18.35
CA GLN A 173 -10.20 1.47 18.62
C GLN A 173 -10.04 0.08 18.01
N SER A 174 -9.60 -0.02 16.75
CA SER A 174 -9.34 -1.31 16.13
C SER A 174 -8.24 -2.09 16.86
N ALA A 175 -7.16 -1.42 17.27
CA ALA A 175 -6.07 -2.05 18.01
C ALA A 175 -6.46 -2.51 19.43
N LEU A 176 -7.32 -1.77 20.12
CA LEU A 176 -7.74 -2.06 21.51
C LEU A 176 -8.96 -2.97 21.59
N TYR A 177 -9.90 -2.84 20.65
CA TYR A 177 -11.25 -3.44 20.72
C TYR A 177 -11.63 -4.26 19.48
N GLY A 178 -10.73 -4.35 18.47
CA GLY A 178 -10.94 -5.17 17.29
C GLY A 178 -11.15 -6.66 17.60
N LYS A 179 -11.47 -7.45 16.58
CA LYS A 179 -11.72 -8.91 16.71
C LYS A 179 -10.60 -9.63 17.45
N GLN A 180 -9.37 -9.20 17.23
CA GLN A 180 -8.19 -9.69 17.91
C GLN A 180 -7.38 -8.48 18.39
N ARG A 181 -7.07 -8.46 19.69
CA ARG A 181 -6.44 -7.31 20.34
C ARG A 181 -4.96 -7.24 20.00
N LEU A 182 -4.57 -6.16 19.36
CA LEU A 182 -3.17 -5.84 19.11
C LEU A 182 -2.53 -5.14 20.32
N PHE A 183 -3.29 -4.28 20.98
CA PHE A 183 -2.87 -3.49 22.14
C PHE A 183 -3.48 -3.99 23.46
N ASP A 184 -2.75 -3.79 24.54
CA ASP A 184 -3.22 -4.07 25.90
C ASP A 184 -4.06 -2.88 26.42
N ARG A 185 -5.29 -3.17 26.86
CA ARG A 185 -6.23 -2.16 27.37
C ARG A 185 -5.79 -1.53 28.68
N SER A 186 -4.92 -2.18 29.44
CA SER A 186 -4.41 -1.65 30.71
C SER A 186 -3.28 -0.65 30.54
N ILE A 187 -2.79 -0.48 29.30
CA ILE A 187 -1.67 0.40 28.95
C ILE A 187 -2.19 1.55 28.10
N GLY A 188 -1.84 2.78 28.48
CA GLY A 188 -2.18 3.97 27.70
C GLY A 188 -1.58 3.94 26.30
N THR A 189 -2.29 4.56 25.36
CA THR A 189 -1.82 4.77 23.99
C THR A 189 -1.46 6.24 23.78
N THR A 190 -0.47 6.48 22.95
CA THR A 190 -0.09 7.81 22.49
C THR A 190 0.03 7.79 20.98
N SER A 191 -0.47 8.84 20.32
CA SER A 191 -0.34 9.05 18.89
C SER A 191 0.55 10.24 18.58
N SER A 192 1.31 10.18 17.51
CA SER A 192 2.18 11.25 17.05
C SER A 192 2.50 11.09 15.57
N LEU A 193 2.88 12.18 14.92
CA LEU A 193 3.52 12.12 13.61
C LEU A 193 5.04 11.93 13.81
N ASP A 194 5.61 11.01 13.02
CA ASP A 194 7.05 10.79 12.91
C ASP A 194 7.44 11.00 11.44
N GLY A 195 7.89 12.22 11.13
CA GLY A 195 8.01 12.70 9.77
C GLY A 195 6.64 12.82 9.10
N ALA A 196 6.41 12.06 8.02
CA ALA A 196 5.14 12.00 7.30
C ALA A 196 4.25 10.82 7.73
N ASP A 197 4.68 10.02 8.72
CA ASP A 197 3.98 8.81 9.14
C ASP A 197 3.20 9.04 10.44
N LEU A 198 1.99 8.49 10.51
CA LEU A 198 1.23 8.40 11.75
C LEU A 198 1.72 7.20 12.57
N VAL A 199 2.07 7.44 13.84
CA VAL A 199 2.53 6.41 14.77
C VAL A 199 1.63 6.39 16.00
N VAL A 200 1.07 5.23 16.32
CA VAL A 200 0.34 4.94 17.55
C VAL A 200 1.14 3.93 18.34
N ARG A 201 1.44 4.21 19.61
CA ARG A 201 2.31 3.38 20.44
C ARG A 201 1.82 3.21 21.86
N GLN A 202 2.24 2.12 22.51
CA GLN A 202 2.10 1.87 23.93
C GLN A 202 3.46 1.84 24.62
N GLU A 203 3.53 2.20 25.90
CA GLU A 203 4.79 2.26 26.68
C GLU A 203 5.57 0.93 26.66
N ARG A 204 4.89 -0.20 26.58
CA ARG A 204 5.52 -1.54 26.55
C ARG A 204 5.94 -2.01 25.16
N GLY A 205 6.14 -1.11 24.22
CA GLY A 205 6.78 -1.37 22.94
C GLY A 205 5.86 -1.86 21.82
N ALA A 206 4.56 -2.09 22.07
CA ALA A 206 3.61 -2.30 20.98
C ALA A 206 3.41 -0.99 20.21
N SER A 207 3.41 -1.04 18.88
CA SER A 207 3.21 0.13 18.04
C SER A 207 2.66 -0.21 16.68
N ILE A 208 1.99 0.77 16.09
CA ILE A 208 1.50 0.79 14.72
C ILE A 208 2.09 2.01 14.04
N ARG A 209 2.53 1.87 12.79
CA ARG A 209 2.91 2.99 11.93
C ARG A 209 2.13 2.87 10.63
N LEU A 210 1.55 3.97 10.18
CA LEU A 210 0.83 4.09 8.92
C LEU A 210 1.47 5.20 8.08
N THR A 211 1.84 4.87 6.83
CA THR A 211 2.49 5.81 5.91
C THR A 211 1.50 6.43 4.92
N GLU A 212 1.88 7.53 4.27
CA GLU A 212 1.08 8.14 3.19
C GLU A 212 0.84 7.19 1.99
N HIS A 213 1.69 6.20 1.80
CA HIS A 213 1.55 5.19 0.74
C HIS A 213 0.71 3.98 1.16
N GLY A 214 0.08 4.02 2.36
CA GLY A 214 -0.74 2.93 2.87
C GLY A 214 0.05 1.73 3.39
N SER A 215 1.36 1.87 3.62
CA SER A 215 2.13 0.82 4.28
C SER A 215 1.80 0.78 5.76
N VAL A 216 1.61 -0.43 6.30
CA VAL A 216 1.28 -0.69 7.70
C VAL A 216 2.44 -1.41 8.36
N VAL A 217 2.98 -0.84 9.44
CA VAL A 217 4.01 -1.48 10.28
C VAL A 217 3.40 -1.78 11.63
N VAL A 218 3.49 -3.02 12.06
CA VAL A 218 3.00 -3.48 13.36
C VAL A 218 4.17 -4.06 14.16
N ARG A 219 4.29 -3.65 15.42
CA ARG A 219 5.24 -4.20 16.37
C ARG A 219 4.50 -4.66 17.61
N ILE A 220 4.65 -5.92 17.99
CA ILE A 220 3.90 -6.51 19.10
C ILE A 220 4.84 -7.35 19.98
N PRO A 221 4.73 -7.24 21.33
CA PRO A 221 5.39 -8.17 22.25
C PRO A 221 4.88 -9.61 22.03
N LEU A 222 5.79 -10.58 22.04
CA LEU A 222 5.44 -12.00 22.04
C LEU A 222 5.15 -12.50 23.45
N ASP A 223 5.82 -11.91 24.44
CA ASP A 223 5.64 -12.27 25.84
C ASP A 223 4.32 -11.69 26.35
N GLU A 224 3.53 -12.49 27.05
CA GLU A 224 2.34 -11.98 27.74
C GLU A 224 2.72 -11.05 28.90
N PRO A 225 1.89 -10.04 29.21
CA PRO A 225 2.11 -9.22 30.39
C PRO A 225 2.14 -10.12 31.64
N ARG A 226 3.25 -10.10 32.36
CA ARG A 226 3.40 -10.88 33.59
C ARG A 226 2.33 -10.46 34.59
N SER A 227 1.39 -11.33 34.89
CA SER A 227 0.49 -11.15 36.03
C SER A 227 1.32 -11.14 37.31
N GLN A 228 1.28 -10.02 38.03
CA GLN A 228 1.89 -9.90 39.35
C GLN A 228 1.25 -10.94 40.27
N GLY A 229 1.94 -12.06 40.55
CA GLY A 229 1.45 -13.00 41.56
C GLY A 229 1.81 -14.46 41.39
N ARG A 230 2.36 -14.93 40.31
CA ARG A 230 2.95 -16.26 40.22
C ARG A 230 4.47 -16.16 40.23
N GLY A 231 5.11 -16.94 41.11
CA GLY A 231 6.54 -16.91 41.38
C GLY A 231 7.40 -16.83 40.13
N MET A 232 8.57 -16.20 40.26
CA MET A 232 9.51 -15.93 39.17
C MET A 232 9.74 -17.19 38.31
N ASP A 233 8.92 -17.37 37.29
CA ASP A 233 9.23 -18.28 36.20
C ASP A 233 10.24 -17.58 35.28
N TYR A 234 11.49 -17.58 35.78
CA TYR A 234 12.64 -16.96 35.07
C TYR A 234 12.86 -17.66 33.71
N MET A 235 12.35 -18.86 33.56
CA MET A 235 12.56 -19.72 32.39
C MET A 235 11.52 -19.47 31.28
N SER A 236 10.35 -18.90 31.60
CA SER A 236 9.32 -18.59 30.58
C SER A 236 9.80 -17.55 29.56
N GLY A 237 10.70 -16.67 29.96
CA GLY A 237 11.32 -15.69 29.06
C GLY A 237 12.40 -16.23 28.11
N MET A 238 12.81 -17.51 28.25
CA MET A 238 13.86 -18.13 27.43
C MET A 238 13.31 -18.98 26.28
N VAL A 239 12.01 -19.07 26.14
CA VAL A 239 11.33 -19.88 25.11
C VAL A 239 10.39 -19.02 24.29
N ILE A 240 10.39 -19.26 22.99
CA ILE A 240 9.38 -18.74 22.05
C ILE A 240 8.40 -19.89 21.81
N VAL A 241 7.14 -19.64 22.11
CA VAL A 241 6.07 -20.60 21.86
C VAL A 241 5.49 -20.36 20.46
N GLU A 242 5.52 -21.41 19.63
CA GLU A 242 5.09 -21.36 18.22
C GLU A 242 3.67 -20.82 18.08
N GLU A 243 2.74 -21.31 18.88
CA GLU A 243 1.33 -20.92 18.87
C GLU A 243 1.14 -19.43 19.25
N SER A 244 2.01 -18.89 20.11
CA SER A 244 2.01 -17.47 20.42
C SER A 244 2.44 -16.64 19.22
N VAL A 245 3.48 -17.05 18.49
CA VAL A 245 3.90 -16.36 17.25
C VAL A 245 2.81 -16.45 16.20
N GLN A 246 2.23 -17.62 15.99
CA GLN A 246 1.12 -17.86 15.06
C GLN A 246 -0.07 -16.95 15.37
N HIS A 247 -0.47 -16.87 16.64
CA HIS A 247 -1.54 -16.01 17.10
C HIS A 247 -1.24 -14.54 16.83
N ARG A 248 -0.03 -14.06 17.20
CA ARG A 248 0.38 -12.66 17.00
C ARG A 248 0.49 -12.28 15.51
N LEU A 249 0.96 -13.18 14.66
CA LEU A 249 0.92 -13.00 13.19
C LEU A 249 -0.51 -12.83 12.71
N GLY A 250 -1.42 -13.67 13.18
CA GLY A 250 -2.83 -13.57 12.84
C GLY A 250 -3.45 -12.23 13.24
N VAL A 251 -3.19 -11.78 14.48
CA VAL A 251 -3.65 -10.47 14.98
C VAL A 251 -3.13 -9.32 14.12
N ALA A 252 -1.83 -9.35 13.78
CA ALA A 252 -1.20 -8.30 13.00
C ALA A 252 -1.71 -8.25 11.54
N LEU A 253 -1.93 -9.41 10.92
CA LEU A 253 -2.47 -9.52 9.56
C LEU A 253 -3.94 -9.06 9.51
N ASP A 254 -4.77 -9.45 10.49
CA ASP A 254 -6.17 -9.02 10.57
C ASP A 254 -6.27 -7.49 10.74
N PHE A 255 -5.47 -6.92 11.64
CA PHE A 255 -5.41 -5.48 11.84
C PHE A 255 -4.97 -4.73 10.57
N ALA A 256 -3.93 -5.23 9.90
CA ALA A 256 -3.44 -4.63 8.68
C ALA A 256 -4.45 -4.72 7.53
N ALA A 257 -5.15 -5.86 7.39
CA ALA A 257 -6.21 -6.03 6.40
C ALA A 257 -7.34 -5.01 6.62
N GLU A 258 -7.85 -4.90 7.85
CA GLU A 258 -8.88 -3.93 8.22
C GLU A 258 -8.44 -2.48 7.97
N THR A 259 -7.18 -2.16 8.31
CA THR A 259 -6.61 -0.83 8.07
C THR A 259 -6.52 -0.52 6.59
N ILE A 260 -5.95 -1.43 5.77
CA ILE A 260 -5.82 -1.25 4.32
C ILE A 260 -7.19 -1.12 3.65
N ASP A 261 -8.18 -1.93 4.05
CA ASP A 261 -9.53 -1.85 3.49
C ASP A 261 -10.21 -0.52 3.83
N HIS A 262 -9.91 0.06 5.00
CA HIS A 262 -10.43 1.35 5.38
C HIS A 262 -9.80 2.51 4.59
N ILE A 263 -8.45 2.54 4.48
CA ILE A 263 -7.73 3.66 3.85
C ILE A 263 -7.73 3.61 2.32
N ASP A 264 -7.93 2.43 1.74
CA ASP A 264 -7.92 2.18 0.30
C ASP A 264 -9.19 1.45 -0.15
N SER A 265 -10.34 2.07 0.07
CA SER A 265 -11.66 1.53 -0.28
C SER A 265 -11.83 1.24 -1.79
N THR A 266 -11.07 1.94 -2.63
CA THR A 266 -11.05 1.75 -4.09
C THR A 266 -10.10 0.67 -4.56
N GLN A 267 -9.43 -0.05 -3.66
CA GLN A 267 -8.54 -1.18 -3.92
C GLN A 267 -7.41 -0.87 -4.91
N ARG A 268 -6.81 0.31 -4.82
CA ARG A 268 -5.67 0.74 -5.64
C ARG A 268 -4.40 -0.06 -5.37
N LEU A 269 -4.24 -0.58 -4.14
CA LEU A 269 -3.17 -1.50 -3.77
C LEU A 269 -3.62 -2.93 -4.10
N THR A 270 -3.07 -3.52 -5.17
CA THR A 270 -3.48 -4.84 -5.67
C THR A 270 -2.59 -5.97 -5.19
N HIS A 271 -1.31 -5.67 -4.95
CA HIS A 271 -0.29 -6.60 -4.48
C HIS A 271 0.32 -6.10 -3.18
N LEU A 272 0.81 -7.02 -2.37
CA LEU A 272 1.40 -6.74 -1.07
C LEU A 272 2.73 -7.46 -0.93
N ILE A 273 3.71 -6.80 -0.34
CA ILE A 273 4.86 -7.45 0.29
C ILE A 273 4.62 -7.46 1.78
N ILE A 274 4.72 -8.64 2.37
CA ILE A 274 4.65 -8.87 3.81
C ILE A 274 6.05 -9.24 4.27
N ALA A 275 6.63 -8.45 5.16
CA ALA A 275 7.92 -8.72 5.77
C ALA A 275 7.75 -8.92 7.27
N ALA A 276 8.30 -10.00 7.82
CA ALA A 276 8.21 -10.32 9.24
C ALA A 276 9.59 -10.65 9.83
N ARG A 277 9.85 -10.19 11.05
CA ARG A 277 11.06 -10.51 11.80
C ARG A 277 10.77 -10.62 13.30
N LEU A 278 11.50 -11.51 13.96
CA LEU A 278 11.54 -11.60 15.41
C LEU A 278 12.78 -10.88 15.95
N ALA A 279 12.61 -10.04 16.96
CA ALA A 279 13.68 -9.34 17.65
C ALA A 279 13.70 -9.67 19.15
N GLY A 280 14.85 -9.58 19.80
CA GLY A 280 15.03 -9.93 21.22
C GLY A 280 14.89 -11.43 21.48
N VAL A 281 15.35 -12.27 20.53
CA VAL A 281 15.19 -13.73 20.54
C VAL A 281 16.51 -14.49 20.50
N GLU A 282 17.65 -13.81 20.62
CA GLU A 282 19.01 -14.33 20.36
C GLU A 282 19.35 -15.55 21.22
N HIS A 283 18.86 -15.58 22.45
CA HIS A 283 19.15 -16.66 23.43
C HIS A 283 17.93 -17.54 23.73
N ARG A 284 16.86 -17.42 22.91
CA ARG A 284 15.61 -18.16 23.14
C ARG A 284 15.53 -19.41 22.29
N GLY A 285 14.99 -20.47 22.87
CA GLY A 285 14.66 -21.71 22.15
C GLY A 285 13.26 -21.61 21.54
N TRP A 286 13.01 -22.34 20.44
CA TRP A 286 11.69 -22.45 19.81
C TRP A 286 11.03 -23.75 20.23
N ARG A 287 9.77 -23.70 20.69
CA ARG A 287 8.99 -24.87 21.12
C ARG A 287 7.52 -24.73 20.77
N THR A 288 6.85 -25.84 20.59
CA THR A 288 5.39 -25.85 20.61
C THR A 288 4.88 -25.74 22.05
N GLN A 289 3.62 -25.34 22.23
CA GLN A 289 2.97 -25.31 23.54
C GLN A 289 3.01 -26.66 24.23
N ALA A 290 2.83 -27.75 23.48
CA ALA A 290 2.89 -29.10 24.01
C ALA A 290 4.30 -29.47 24.53
N GLN A 291 5.36 -29.14 23.81
CA GLN A 291 6.75 -29.34 24.24
C GLN A 291 7.09 -28.49 25.46
N HIS A 292 6.59 -27.24 25.51
CA HIS A 292 6.80 -26.35 26.65
C HIS A 292 6.11 -26.90 27.90
N ALA A 293 4.86 -27.35 27.76
CA ALA A 293 4.10 -27.95 28.87
C ALA A 293 4.72 -29.28 29.40
N ALA A 294 5.29 -30.11 28.50
CA ALA A 294 5.92 -31.36 28.86
C ALA A 294 7.26 -31.17 29.62
N SER A 295 7.97 -30.08 29.40
CA SER A 295 9.28 -29.79 29.99
C SER A 295 9.47 -28.31 30.30
N PRO A 296 8.71 -27.72 31.23
CA PRO A 296 8.69 -26.28 31.45
C PRO A 296 10.03 -25.71 31.96
N ASN A 297 10.83 -26.54 32.66
CA ASN A 297 12.09 -26.13 33.27
C ASN A 297 13.34 -26.49 32.44
N SER A 298 13.19 -27.07 31.25
CA SER A 298 14.31 -27.35 30.37
C SER A 298 14.47 -26.25 29.35
N VAL A 299 15.64 -25.64 29.28
CA VAL A 299 15.97 -24.63 28.25
C VAL A 299 17.12 -25.18 27.42
N GLN A 300 16.90 -25.31 26.13
CA GLN A 300 17.98 -25.51 25.20
C GLN A 300 18.57 -24.15 24.85
N MET A 301 19.64 -23.77 25.53
CA MET A 301 20.42 -22.62 25.07
C MET A 301 21.06 -22.99 23.74
N GLY A 302 20.65 -22.29 22.68
CA GLY A 302 21.35 -22.35 21.41
C GLY A 302 22.78 -21.82 21.60
N MET A 303 23.77 -22.74 21.68
CA MET A 303 25.20 -22.39 21.63
C MET A 303 25.63 -21.83 20.23
N GLY A 304 24.72 -21.46 19.37
CA GLY A 304 24.98 -20.81 18.09
C GLY A 304 25.10 -19.31 18.33
N GLY A 305 26.30 -18.76 18.08
CA GLY A 305 26.61 -17.33 18.24
C GLY A 305 25.55 -16.40 17.62
N GLU A 306 25.68 -15.11 17.91
CA GLU A 306 24.84 -14.00 17.44
C GLU A 306 24.58 -14.06 15.91
N ARG A 307 23.70 -14.96 15.47
CA ARG A 307 23.19 -14.93 14.10
C ARG A 307 22.02 -13.99 14.07
N GLU A 308 22.21 -12.88 13.38
CA GLU A 308 21.13 -11.97 13.04
C GLU A 308 19.98 -12.76 12.40
N ARG A 309 18.77 -12.63 12.94
CA ARG A 309 17.58 -13.31 12.41
C ARG A 309 17.15 -12.60 11.14
N LEU A 310 17.15 -13.30 10.03
CA LEU A 310 16.80 -12.76 8.75
C LEU A 310 15.29 -12.48 8.67
N PRO A 311 14.88 -11.37 8.07
CA PRO A 311 13.47 -11.13 7.81
C PRO A 311 12.93 -12.15 6.81
N VAL A 312 11.70 -12.61 7.03
CA VAL A 312 10.92 -13.39 6.06
C VAL A 312 10.15 -12.41 5.19
N ILE A 313 10.25 -12.57 3.89
CA ILE A 313 9.57 -11.72 2.90
C ILE A 313 8.67 -12.62 2.06
N LEU A 314 7.41 -12.19 1.91
CA LEU A 314 6.40 -12.89 1.14
C LEU A 314 5.67 -11.87 0.23
N MET A 315 5.52 -12.21 -1.05
CA MET A 315 4.64 -11.47 -1.97
C MET A 315 3.28 -12.15 -2.04
N ALA A 316 2.21 -11.37 -1.95
CA ALA A 316 0.85 -11.86 -2.03
C ALA A 316 -0.04 -10.87 -2.79
N ARG A 317 -1.18 -11.33 -3.29
CA ARG A 317 -2.26 -10.45 -3.73
C ARG A 317 -3.00 -9.91 -2.51
N ARG A 318 -3.51 -8.67 -2.58
CA ARG A 318 -4.30 -8.08 -1.50
C ARG A 318 -5.40 -9.00 -0.99
N ALA A 319 -6.14 -9.64 -1.91
CA ALA A 319 -7.22 -10.56 -1.57
C ALA A 319 -6.78 -11.72 -0.65
N ALA A 320 -5.50 -12.12 -0.68
CA ALA A 320 -4.99 -13.19 0.16
C ALA A 320 -5.02 -12.85 1.67
N LEU A 321 -5.00 -11.56 2.05
CA LEU A 321 -5.15 -11.16 3.47
C LEU A 321 -6.46 -11.66 4.09
N SER A 322 -7.53 -11.73 3.29
CA SER A 322 -8.84 -12.19 3.76
C SER A 322 -9.14 -13.64 3.37
N LEU A 323 -8.75 -14.08 2.16
CA LEU A 323 -9.11 -15.38 1.62
C LEU A 323 -8.13 -16.49 2.02
N ASP A 324 -6.81 -16.19 2.08
CA ASP A 324 -5.75 -17.18 2.29
C ASP A 324 -4.93 -16.90 3.56
N ARG A 325 -5.54 -16.20 4.54
CA ARG A 325 -4.88 -15.74 5.76
C ARG A 325 -4.08 -16.83 6.47
N ASN A 326 -4.62 -18.03 6.61
CA ASN A 326 -3.95 -19.12 7.31
C ASN A 326 -2.72 -19.61 6.54
N ALA A 327 -2.79 -19.68 5.21
CA ALA A 327 -1.64 -20.01 4.37
C ALA A 327 -0.54 -18.94 4.50
N LEU A 328 -0.89 -17.64 4.50
CA LEU A 328 0.07 -16.57 4.74
C LEU A 328 0.77 -16.68 6.10
N ILE A 329 0.02 -17.06 7.15
CA ILE A 329 0.61 -17.28 8.49
C ILE A 329 1.61 -18.42 8.43
N GLU A 330 1.29 -19.56 7.82
CA GLU A 330 2.17 -20.72 7.68
C GLU A 330 3.43 -20.39 6.86
N ASP A 331 3.25 -19.67 5.74
CA ASP A 331 4.34 -19.26 4.86
C ASP A 331 5.34 -18.30 5.56
N ILE A 332 4.90 -17.57 6.57
CA ILE A 332 5.76 -16.73 7.40
C ILE A 332 6.33 -17.53 8.59
N LEU A 333 5.50 -18.32 9.28
CA LEU A 333 5.85 -19.03 10.51
C LEU A 333 6.93 -20.08 10.28
N VAL A 334 6.79 -20.87 9.19
CA VAL A 334 7.74 -21.95 8.88
C VAL A 334 9.16 -21.44 8.64
N PRO A 335 9.41 -20.40 7.82
CA PRO A 335 10.75 -19.84 7.68
C PRO A 335 11.27 -19.18 8.95
N LEU A 336 10.43 -18.55 9.78
CA LEU A 336 10.85 -18.03 11.09
C LEU A 336 11.31 -19.15 12.00
N ARG A 337 10.54 -20.25 12.11
CA ARG A 337 10.89 -21.43 12.90
C ARG A 337 12.23 -22.04 12.47
N ARG A 338 12.48 -22.15 11.18
CA ARG A 338 13.72 -22.73 10.62
C ARG A 338 14.99 -21.97 11.01
N GLN A 339 14.88 -20.76 11.51
CA GLN A 339 16.03 -20.00 12.00
C GLN A 339 16.45 -20.39 13.42
N PHE A 340 15.69 -21.24 14.09
CA PHE A 340 15.99 -21.75 15.41
C PHE A 340 16.52 -23.17 15.33
N PRO A 341 17.46 -23.57 16.22
CA PRO A 341 17.93 -24.95 16.30
C PRO A 341 16.77 -25.89 16.53
N SER A 342 16.76 -27.03 15.82
CA SER A 342 15.78 -28.07 16.07
C SER A 342 15.96 -28.61 17.48
N ALA A 343 14.87 -28.76 18.24
CA ALA A 343 14.88 -29.52 19.46
C ALA A 343 15.15 -30.98 19.08
N THR A 344 16.37 -31.45 19.32
CA THR A 344 16.74 -32.89 19.26
C THR A 344 16.24 -33.58 20.49
#